data_c57b8c8de80bfd3f90498050613bc15a
#
_entry.id   c57b8c8de80bfd3f90498050613bc15a
#
_cell.length_a   1.000
_cell.length_b   1.000
_cell.length_c   1.000
_cell.angle_alpha   90.00
_cell.angle_beta   90.00
_cell.angle_gamma   90.00
#
_symmetry.space_group_name_H-M   'P 1'
#
loop_
_entity.id
_entity.type
_entity.pdbx_description
1 polymer ?
#
loop_
_entity_poly.entity_id
_entity_poly.type
_entity_poly.pdbx_seq_one_letter_code
_entity_poly.pdbx_strand_id
1 'polypeptide(L)'
;LAVILSMAAGFDNECETVRENVLRLHILANSDSEEDQALKLRVRDAILRETAADFAESGSQTETMARAEELLPKMKAVAEEALAQAGSADAARVALVNMYFETREYDGTILPAGYYDAVRIELGAAEGHNWWCVLFPQLCIGTAAEGPELERIEKLAEGPEYRLSFALV
;
A
#
# COMPACT_ATOMS: atom_id res chain seq x y z
N LEU A 1 11.89 -9.79 33.61
CA LEU A 1 12.27 -8.64 32.77
C LEU A 1 12.91 -9.07 31.43
N ALA A 2 13.88 -10.01 31.44
CA ALA A 2 14.56 -10.52 30.25
C ALA A 2 13.60 -11.17 29.24
N VAL A 3 12.58 -11.92 29.68
CA VAL A 3 11.59 -12.57 28.82
C VAL A 3 10.71 -11.54 28.10
N ILE A 4 10.30 -10.47 28.78
CA ILE A 4 9.48 -9.40 28.19
C ILE A 4 10.30 -8.65 27.13
N LEU A 5 11.58 -8.40 27.38
CA LEU A 5 12.47 -7.76 26.42
C LEU A 5 12.72 -8.63 25.18
N SER A 6 12.82 -9.94 25.33
CA SER A 6 13.00 -10.84 24.18
C SER A 6 11.73 -10.96 23.31
N MET A 7 10.54 -10.93 23.92
CA MET A 7 9.27 -10.93 23.20
C MET A 7 9.04 -9.62 22.45
N ALA A 8 9.39 -8.47 23.04
CA ALA A 8 9.31 -7.18 22.37
C ALA A 8 10.25 -7.10 21.16
N ALA A 9 11.48 -7.60 21.30
CA ALA A 9 12.45 -7.63 20.20
C ALA A 9 12.02 -8.57 19.05
N GLY A 10 11.32 -9.68 19.36
CA GLY A 10 10.75 -10.58 18.37
C GLY A 10 9.63 -9.90 17.56
N PHE A 11 8.72 -9.22 18.24
CA PHE A 11 7.62 -8.49 17.61
C PHE A 11 8.10 -7.34 16.70
N ASP A 12 9.09 -6.57 17.16
CA ASP A 12 9.69 -5.50 16.34
C ASP A 12 10.33 -6.05 15.06
N ASN A 13 11.00 -7.19 15.13
CA ASN A 13 11.64 -7.82 13.97
C ASN A 13 10.60 -8.36 12.95
N GLU A 14 9.48 -8.91 13.43
CA GLU A 14 8.36 -9.34 12.57
C GLU A 14 7.70 -8.15 11.88
N CYS A 15 7.46 -7.05 12.61
CA CYS A 15 6.95 -5.82 12.05
C CYS A 15 7.89 -5.21 11.00
N GLU A 16 9.21 -5.26 11.21
CA GLU A 16 10.23 -4.83 10.24
C GLU A 16 10.16 -5.67 8.97
N THR A 17 10.09 -6.99 9.10
CA THR A 17 9.98 -7.90 7.97
C THR A 17 8.73 -7.60 7.12
N VAL A 18 7.59 -7.29 7.75
CA VAL A 18 6.38 -6.88 7.02
C VAL A 18 6.61 -5.56 6.28
N ARG A 19 7.19 -4.56 6.95
CA ARG A 19 7.46 -3.25 6.34
C ARG A 19 8.40 -3.34 5.14
N GLU A 20 9.43 -4.18 5.23
CA GLU A 20 10.40 -4.38 4.17
C GLU A 20 9.86 -5.13 2.95
N ASN A 21 8.76 -5.89 3.09
CA ASN A 21 8.20 -6.69 2.00
C ASN A 21 6.93 -6.09 1.39
N VAL A 22 6.54 -4.88 1.78
CA VAL A 22 5.32 -4.23 1.31
C VAL A 22 5.63 -2.93 0.60
N LEU A 23 5.14 -2.78 -0.63
CA LEU A 23 5.09 -1.50 -1.34
C LEU A 23 3.69 -0.90 -1.21
N ARG A 24 3.61 0.30 -0.62
CA ARG A 24 2.35 1.01 -0.40
C ARG A 24 1.95 1.86 -1.61
N LEU A 25 0.67 2.20 -1.70
CA LEU A 25 0.14 3.20 -2.62
C LEU A 25 -0.54 4.30 -1.81
N HIS A 26 -0.15 5.54 -2.06
CA HIS A 26 -0.71 6.72 -1.43
C HIS A 26 -1.18 7.70 -2.49
N ILE A 27 -2.48 7.99 -2.53
CA ILE A 27 -3.06 8.94 -3.49
C ILE A 27 -3.70 10.10 -2.73
N LEU A 28 -3.35 11.34 -3.10
CA LEU A 28 -3.94 12.56 -2.59
C LEU A 28 -4.84 13.19 -3.67
N ALA A 29 -6.09 13.48 -3.29
CA ALA A 29 -6.99 14.22 -4.15
C ALA A 29 -6.59 15.69 -4.24
N ASN A 30 -7.01 16.37 -5.31
CA ASN A 30 -6.82 17.82 -5.46
C ASN A 30 -7.46 18.60 -4.28
N SER A 31 -8.71 18.26 -3.93
CA SER A 31 -9.45 18.84 -2.80
C SER A 31 -10.38 17.81 -2.14
N ASP A 32 -11.15 18.25 -1.14
CA ASP A 32 -12.16 17.43 -0.47
C ASP A 32 -13.54 17.47 -1.13
N SER A 33 -13.68 18.06 -2.31
CA SER A 33 -14.92 18.02 -3.06
C SER A 33 -15.30 16.58 -3.42
N GLU A 34 -16.59 16.28 -3.51
CA GLU A 34 -17.10 14.96 -3.90
C GLU A 34 -16.55 14.54 -5.28
N GLU A 35 -16.39 15.50 -6.19
CA GLU A 35 -15.87 15.30 -7.53
C GLU A 35 -14.40 14.88 -7.49
N ASP A 36 -13.55 15.60 -6.75
CA ASP A 36 -12.12 15.27 -6.61
C ASP A 36 -11.90 13.95 -5.88
N GLN A 37 -12.74 13.64 -4.88
CA GLN A 37 -12.69 12.37 -4.18
C GLN A 37 -13.09 11.20 -5.09
N ALA A 38 -14.12 11.36 -5.92
CA ALA A 38 -14.51 10.37 -6.92
C ALA A 38 -13.42 10.20 -8.00
N LEU A 39 -12.80 11.29 -8.42
CA LEU A 39 -11.71 11.29 -9.40
C LEU A 39 -10.49 10.54 -8.88
N LYS A 40 -10.10 10.78 -7.63
CA LYS A 40 -9.03 10.01 -6.96
C LYS A 40 -9.28 8.50 -7.03
N LEU A 41 -10.53 8.05 -6.79
CA LEU A 41 -10.85 6.62 -6.86
C LEU A 41 -10.75 6.06 -8.28
N ARG A 42 -11.11 6.85 -9.30
CA ARG A 42 -10.92 6.45 -10.71
C ARG A 42 -9.44 6.30 -11.06
N VAL A 43 -8.61 7.24 -10.61
CA VAL A 43 -7.15 7.17 -10.80
C VAL A 43 -6.59 5.92 -10.11
N ARG A 44 -7.01 5.64 -8.87
CA ARG A 44 -6.63 4.41 -8.15
C ARG A 44 -6.94 3.16 -8.97
N ASP A 45 -8.17 3.04 -9.45
CA ASP A 45 -8.63 1.86 -10.17
C ASP A 45 -7.88 1.68 -11.50
N ALA A 46 -7.58 2.78 -12.18
CA ALA A 46 -6.79 2.76 -13.39
C ALA A 46 -5.34 2.29 -13.12
N ILE A 47 -4.69 2.84 -12.11
CA ILE A 47 -3.32 2.44 -11.70
C ILE A 47 -3.27 0.96 -11.36
N LEU A 48 -4.16 0.48 -10.49
CA LEU A 48 -4.18 -0.92 -10.06
C LEU A 48 -4.38 -1.85 -11.25
N ARG A 49 -5.31 -1.55 -12.14
CA ARG A 49 -5.58 -2.36 -13.33
C ARG A 49 -4.39 -2.42 -14.28
N GLU A 50 -3.76 -1.28 -14.55
CA GLU A 50 -2.68 -1.17 -15.53
C GLU A 50 -1.31 -1.66 -15.04
N THR A 51 -1.14 -1.80 -13.71
CA THR A 51 0.14 -2.23 -13.11
C THR A 51 0.07 -3.60 -12.43
N ALA A 52 -1.12 -4.21 -12.33
CA ALA A 52 -1.31 -5.51 -11.69
C ALA A 52 -0.34 -6.58 -12.19
N ALA A 53 -0.29 -6.76 -13.53
CA ALA A 53 0.55 -7.78 -14.14
C ALA A 53 2.06 -7.50 -13.97
N ASP A 54 2.44 -6.22 -13.98
CA ASP A 54 3.84 -5.81 -13.84
C ASP A 54 4.41 -6.17 -12.45
N PHE A 55 3.58 -6.10 -11.40
CA PHE A 55 3.99 -6.44 -10.03
C PHE A 55 3.83 -7.93 -9.71
N ALA A 56 2.94 -8.65 -10.39
CA ALA A 56 2.71 -10.07 -10.15
C ALA A 56 3.97 -10.94 -10.43
N GLU A 57 4.88 -10.46 -11.28
CA GLU A 57 6.12 -11.14 -11.63
C GLU A 57 7.27 -10.89 -10.63
N SER A 58 7.10 -9.95 -9.69
CA SER A 58 8.13 -9.60 -8.72
C SER A 58 8.27 -10.70 -7.65
N GLY A 59 9.47 -11.26 -7.50
CA GLY A 59 9.77 -12.32 -6.55
C GLY A 59 10.39 -11.84 -5.24
N SER A 60 10.83 -10.57 -5.17
CA SER A 60 11.49 -9.96 -4.01
C SER A 60 11.17 -8.48 -3.90
N GLN A 61 11.38 -7.90 -2.70
CA GLN A 61 11.24 -6.46 -2.49
C GLN A 61 12.15 -5.65 -3.41
N THR A 62 13.40 -6.05 -3.56
CA THR A 62 14.37 -5.35 -4.43
C THR A 62 13.87 -5.28 -5.87
N GLU A 63 13.32 -6.39 -6.39
CA GLU A 63 12.72 -6.42 -7.73
C GLU A 63 11.46 -5.55 -7.80
N THR A 64 10.62 -5.61 -6.77
CA THR A 64 9.41 -4.78 -6.67
C THR A 64 9.74 -3.28 -6.68
N MET A 65 10.78 -2.88 -5.94
CA MET A 65 11.22 -1.48 -5.89
C MET A 65 11.80 -1.02 -7.23
N ALA A 66 12.66 -1.82 -7.85
CA ALA A 66 13.20 -1.52 -9.19
C ALA A 66 12.07 -1.43 -10.22
N ARG A 67 11.11 -2.35 -10.16
CA ARG A 67 9.94 -2.34 -11.04
C ARG A 67 9.06 -1.11 -10.80
N ALA A 68 8.84 -0.73 -9.54
CA ALA A 68 8.08 0.48 -9.20
C ALA A 68 8.73 1.73 -9.79
N GLU A 69 10.05 1.86 -9.69
CA GLU A 69 10.81 2.98 -10.25
C GLU A 69 10.68 3.05 -11.78
N GLU A 70 10.80 1.91 -12.47
CA GLU A 70 10.58 1.80 -13.93
C GLU A 70 9.15 2.19 -14.34
N LEU A 71 8.15 1.90 -13.49
CA LEU A 71 6.74 2.13 -13.79
C LEU A 71 6.25 3.54 -13.46
N LEU A 72 7.01 4.39 -12.75
CA LEU A 72 6.58 5.74 -12.40
C LEU A 72 6.10 6.57 -13.62
N PRO A 73 6.80 6.56 -14.78
CA PRO A 73 6.30 7.27 -15.97
C PRO A 73 5.00 6.72 -16.50
N LYS A 74 4.83 5.37 -16.50
CA LYS A 74 3.58 4.71 -16.92
C LYS A 74 2.43 5.08 -15.97
N MET A 75 2.66 5.02 -14.66
CA MET A 75 1.67 5.39 -13.65
C MET A 75 1.24 6.85 -13.79
N LYS A 76 2.18 7.75 -14.07
CA LYS A 76 1.87 9.15 -14.33
C LYS A 76 0.97 9.30 -15.54
N ALA A 77 1.31 8.67 -16.66
CA ALA A 77 0.50 8.72 -17.88
C ALA A 77 -0.91 8.17 -17.65
N VAL A 78 -1.04 7.03 -16.94
CA VAL A 78 -2.33 6.42 -16.58
C VAL A 78 -3.16 7.36 -15.70
N ALA A 79 -2.54 8.01 -14.72
CA ALA A 79 -3.22 8.97 -13.85
C ALA A 79 -3.73 10.19 -14.66
N GLU A 80 -2.88 10.78 -15.49
CA GLU A 80 -3.23 11.93 -16.33
C GLU A 80 -4.32 11.58 -17.37
N GLU A 81 -4.28 10.38 -17.94
CA GLU A 81 -5.34 9.88 -18.81
C GLU A 81 -6.68 9.74 -18.09
N ALA A 82 -6.68 9.16 -16.87
CA ALA A 82 -7.89 9.03 -16.07
C ALA A 82 -8.49 10.39 -15.69
N LEU A 83 -7.65 11.38 -15.39
CA LEU A 83 -8.03 12.77 -15.14
C LEU A 83 -8.67 13.39 -16.39
N ALA A 84 -8.02 13.26 -17.54
CA ALA A 84 -8.51 13.82 -18.81
C ALA A 84 -9.84 13.18 -19.26
N GLN A 85 -10.00 11.86 -19.11
CA GLN A 85 -11.25 11.15 -19.40
C GLN A 85 -12.42 11.60 -18.52
N ALA A 86 -12.13 12.11 -17.33
CA ALA A 86 -13.12 12.70 -16.44
C ALA A 86 -13.34 14.21 -16.66
N GLY A 87 -12.64 14.82 -17.63
CA GLY A 87 -12.74 16.24 -17.93
C GLY A 87 -11.94 17.15 -17.00
N SER A 88 -11.07 16.60 -16.12
CA SER A 88 -10.19 17.40 -15.28
C SER A 88 -8.94 17.84 -16.05
N ALA A 89 -8.51 19.08 -15.79
CA ALA A 89 -7.25 19.64 -16.27
C ALA A 89 -6.11 19.53 -15.26
N ASP A 90 -6.33 18.84 -14.15
CA ASP A 90 -5.33 18.65 -13.10
C ASP A 90 -4.15 17.82 -13.61
N ALA A 91 -2.95 18.16 -13.14
CA ALA A 91 -1.75 17.35 -13.38
C ALA A 91 -1.59 16.30 -12.30
N ALA A 92 -0.98 15.16 -12.66
CA ALA A 92 -0.56 14.16 -11.71
C ALA A 92 0.96 14.22 -11.47
N ARG A 93 1.37 14.16 -10.20
CA ARG A 93 2.75 13.93 -9.79
C ARG A 93 2.87 12.55 -9.19
N VAL A 94 3.83 11.76 -9.63
CA VAL A 94 4.06 10.39 -9.17
C VAL A 94 5.52 10.26 -8.74
N ALA A 95 5.74 9.76 -7.55
CA ALA A 95 7.08 9.56 -6.99
C ALA A 95 7.14 8.34 -6.08
N LEU A 96 8.30 7.70 -6.03
CA LEU A 96 8.64 6.71 -5.02
C LEU A 96 9.18 7.45 -3.79
N VAL A 97 8.60 7.16 -2.62
CA VAL A 97 8.93 7.83 -1.35
C VAL A 97 8.98 6.82 -0.23
N ASN A 98 9.80 7.12 0.79
CA ASN A 98 9.71 6.42 2.07
C ASN A 98 8.98 7.33 3.06
N MET A 99 7.83 6.89 3.59
CA MET A 99 6.99 7.70 4.44
C MET A 99 6.31 6.90 5.55
N TYR A 100 5.89 7.59 6.61
CA TYR A 100 5.23 6.97 7.75
C TYR A 100 3.75 6.68 7.45
N PHE A 101 3.32 5.47 7.82
CA PHE A 101 1.93 5.03 7.80
C PHE A 101 1.50 4.60 9.20
N GLU A 102 0.26 4.91 9.56
CA GLU A 102 -0.37 4.36 10.75
C GLU A 102 -0.79 2.90 10.54
N THR A 103 -1.01 2.17 11.64
CA THR A 103 -1.56 0.81 11.58
C THR A 103 -2.88 0.80 10.80
N ARG A 104 -3.00 -0.10 9.86
CA ARG A 104 -4.21 -0.29 9.04
C ARG A 104 -4.50 -1.76 8.83
N GLU A 105 -5.80 -2.07 8.81
CA GLU A 105 -6.31 -3.39 8.48
C GLU A 105 -6.83 -3.39 7.04
N TYR A 106 -6.47 -4.43 6.29
CA TYR A 106 -6.93 -4.71 4.94
C TYR A 106 -7.39 -6.15 4.88
N ASP A 107 -8.71 -6.35 4.74
CA ASP A 107 -9.34 -7.68 4.57
C ASP A 107 -8.85 -8.75 5.58
N GLY A 108 -8.77 -8.35 6.86
CA GLY A 108 -8.27 -9.20 7.95
C GLY A 108 -6.76 -9.19 8.16
N THR A 109 -6.00 -8.59 7.25
CA THR A 109 -4.54 -8.44 7.39
C THR A 109 -4.19 -7.10 8.02
N ILE A 110 -3.48 -7.11 9.13
CA ILE A 110 -3.04 -5.90 9.84
C ILE A 110 -1.63 -5.54 9.40
N LEU A 111 -1.47 -4.34 8.82
CA LEU A 111 -0.16 -3.75 8.58
C LEU A 111 0.21 -2.83 9.75
N PRO A 112 1.34 -3.08 10.42
CA PRO A 112 1.76 -2.27 11.56
C PRO A 112 2.14 -0.85 11.16
N ALA A 113 2.08 0.08 12.11
CA ALA A 113 2.58 1.43 11.91
C ALA A 113 4.09 1.43 11.66
N GLY A 114 4.56 2.35 10.83
CA GLY A 114 5.99 2.50 10.54
C GLY A 114 6.27 3.18 9.20
N TYR A 115 7.54 3.23 8.85
CA TYR A 115 7.98 3.72 7.56
C TYR A 115 7.89 2.61 6.51
N TYR A 116 7.31 2.94 5.38
CA TYR A 116 7.15 2.07 4.22
C TYR A 116 7.60 2.77 2.96
N ASP A 117 8.12 2.01 2.03
CA ASP A 117 8.27 2.48 0.67
C ASP A 117 6.88 2.53 0.01
N ALA A 118 6.62 3.62 -0.71
CA ALA A 118 5.32 3.88 -1.30
C ALA A 118 5.44 4.60 -2.63
N VAL A 119 4.57 4.24 -3.57
CA VAL A 119 4.27 5.11 -4.71
C VAL A 119 3.28 6.16 -4.24
N ARG A 120 3.70 7.42 -4.26
CA ARG A 120 2.86 8.57 -3.93
C ARG A 120 2.39 9.25 -5.21
N ILE A 121 1.07 9.42 -5.32
CA ILE A 121 0.40 10.09 -6.44
C ILE A 121 -0.32 11.32 -5.88
N GLU A 122 -0.01 12.47 -6.40
CA GLU A 122 -0.62 13.74 -6.04
C GLU A 122 -1.39 14.29 -7.25
N LEU A 123 -2.69 14.55 -7.05
CA LEU A 123 -3.57 15.09 -8.07
C LEU A 123 -3.80 16.58 -7.81
N GLY A 124 -3.54 17.42 -8.81
CA GLY A 124 -3.72 18.86 -8.71
C GLY A 124 -2.91 19.50 -7.56
N ALA A 125 -3.60 20.19 -6.65
CA ALA A 125 -3.02 20.81 -5.45
C ALA A 125 -2.64 19.80 -4.35
N ALA A 126 -3.20 18.58 -4.37
CA ALA A 126 -2.98 17.54 -3.37
C ALA A 126 -3.38 17.97 -1.94
N GLU A 127 -4.43 18.76 -1.80
CA GLU A 127 -4.94 19.30 -0.53
C GLU A 127 -6.14 18.49 0.02
N GLY A 128 -6.63 17.51 -0.74
CA GLY A 128 -7.76 16.67 -0.33
C GLY A 128 -7.36 15.44 0.47
N HIS A 129 -8.39 14.69 0.91
CA HIS A 129 -8.23 13.47 1.69
C HIS A 129 -7.40 12.40 0.96
N ASN A 130 -6.60 11.70 1.73
CA ASN A 130 -5.73 10.62 1.30
C ASN A 130 -6.50 9.33 0.97
N TRP A 131 -5.98 8.55 0.06
CA TRP A 131 -6.27 7.14 -0.10
C TRP A 131 -5.01 6.32 0.17
N TRP A 132 -5.15 5.33 1.04
CA TRP A 132 -4.06 4.47 1.48
C TRP A 132 -4.31 3.04 1.03
N CYS A 133 -3.35 2.45 0.34
CA CYS A 133 -3.49 1.10 -0.18
C CYS A 133 -2.16 0.35 -0.16
N VAL A 134 -2.18 -0.90 -0.60
CA VAL A 134 -1.01 -1.74 -0.80
C VAL A 134 -0.92 -2.07 -2.28
N LEU A 135 0.21 -1.73 -2.90
CA LEU A 135 0.46 -1.97 -4.32
C LEU A 135 1.07 -3.35 -4.53
N PHE A 136 1.93 -3.75 -3.60
CA PHE A 136 2.55 -5.07 -3.60
C PHE A 136 2.77 -5.56 -2.14
N PRO A 137 2.41 -6.81 -1.82
CA PRO A 137 1.46 -7.64 -2.58
C PRO A 137 0.12 -6.95 -2.74
N GLN A 138 -0.63 -7.22 -3.81
CA GLN A 138 -1.86 -6.49 -4.12
C GLN A 138 -3.00 -6.84 -3.16
N LEU A 139 -3.25 -5.97 -2.17
CA LEU A 139 -4.35 -6.09 -1.20
C LEU A 139 -5.56 -5.19 -1.54
N CYS A 140 -5.46 -4.38 -2.58
CA CYS A 140 -6.45 -3.34 -2.88
C CYS A 140 -7.43 -3.69 -3.99
N ILE A 141 -7.37 -4.89 -4.53
CA ILE A 141 -8.39 -5.36 -5.47
C ILE A 141 -9.51 -5.91 -4.60
N GLY A 142 -10.56 -5.11 -4.42
CA GLY A 142 -11.75 -5.55 -3.69
C GLY A 142 -12.22 -6.91 -4.17
N THR A 143 -12.34 -7.87 -3.27
CA THR A 143 -13.02 -9.16 -3.35
C THR A 143 -12.69 -10.10 -4.50
N ALA A 144 -11.67 -9.88 -5.32
CA ALA A 144 -11.30 -10.75 -6.42
C ALA A 144 -9.88 -11.35 -6.34
N ALA A 145 -9.15 -11.15 -5.25
CA ALA A 145 -7.86 -11.80 -5.02
C ALA A 145 -8.06 -13.15 -4.30
N GLU A 146 -8.65 -14.12 -4.98
CA GLU A 146 -8.40 -15.53 -4.70
C GLU A 146 -7.10 -15.88 -5.43
N GLY A 147 -5.97 -15.90 -4.73
CA GLY A 147 -4.71 -16.23 -5.36
C GLY A 147 -3.56 -16.45 -4.37
N PRO A 148 -2.46 -17.05 -4.83
CA PRO A 148 -1.29 -17.43 -4.01
C PRO A 148 -0.61 -16.26 -3.28
N GLU A 149 -0.95 -15.02 -3.62
CA GLU A 149 -0.40 -13.81 -3.00
C GLU A 149 -1.02 -13.50 -1.65
N LEU A 150 -2.34 -13.75 -1.47
CA LEU A 150 -2.99 -13.63 -0.16
C LEU A 150 -2.40 -14.65 0.82
N GLU A 151 -2.19 -15.89 0.35
CA GLU A 151 -1.56 -16.96 1.12
C GLU A 151 -0.11 -16.63 1.53
N ARG A 152 0.58 -15.80 0.74
CA ARG A 152 1.95 -15.35 1.01
C ARG A 152 1.98 -14.27 2.09
N ILE A 153 0.97 -13.39 2.15
CA ILE A 153 0.81 -12.38 3.21
C ILE A 153 0.30 -13.03 4.48
N GLU A 154 -0.66 -13.95 4.39
CA GLU A 154 -1.12 -14.74 5.53
C GLU A 154 0.06 -15.48 6.16
N LYS A 155 0.95 -16.08 5.38
CA LYS A 155 2.19 -16.71 5.90
C LYS A 155 3.19 -15.71 6.50
N LEU A 156 3.23 -14.47 6.04
CA LEU A 156 4.04 -13.42 6.65
C LEU A 156 3.37 -12.85 7.92
N ALA A 157 2.04 -12.88 7.97
CA ALA A 157 1.24 -12.49 9.13
C ALA A 157 1.04 -13.64 10.15
N GLU A 158 1.23 -14.90 9.75
CA GLU A 158 1.27 -16.09 10.62
C GLU A 158 2.58 -16.18 11.42
N GLY A 159 3.00 -15.07 12.03
CA GLY A 159 3.87 -15.13 13.19
C GLY A 159 3.19 -15.94 14.30
N PRO A 160 3.94 -16.50 15.27
CA PRO A 160 3.37 -17.37 16.30
C PRO A 160 2.19 -16.70 17.00
N GLU A 161 1.03 -17.35 17.02
CA GLU A 161 -0.18 -16.89 17.71
C GLU A 161 0.12 -16.65 19.19
N TYR A 162 0.42 -15.41 19.58
CA TYR A 162 0.53 -15.02 20.97
C TYR A 162 -0.88 -14.79 21.54
N ARG A 163 -1.52 -15.83 22.07
CA ARG A 163 -2.68 -15.68 22.94
C ARG A 163 -2.20 -15.15 24.30
N LEU A 164 -2.42 -13.87 24.55
CA LEU A 164 -2.31 -13.32 25.89
C LEU A 164 -3.48 -13.86 26.75
N SER A 165 -3.24 -14.93 27.51
CA SER A 165 -4.17 -15.36 28.55
C SER A 165 -3.81 -14.63 29.86
N PHE A 166 -4.61 -13.65 30.24
CA PHE A 166 -4.56 -13.09 31.59
C PHE A 166 -5.19 -14.08 32.57
N ALA A 167 -4.38 -14.79 33.34
CA ALA A 167 -4.87 -15.45 34.53
C ALA A 167 -5.06 -14.38 35.61
N LEU A 168 -6.31 -14.03 35.91
CA LEU A 168 -6.66 -13.31 37.13
C LEU A 168 -6.43 -14.27 38.31
N VAL A 169 -5.47 -13.95 39.19
CA VAL A 169 -5.29 -14.53 40.51
C VAL A 169 -6.00 -13.65 41.53
#